data_ea315117e630520efffaa4f45a9636ac
#
_entry.id   ea315117e630520efffaa4f45a9636ac
#
_cell.length_a   1.000
_cell.length_b   1.000
_cell.length_c   1.000
_cell.angle_alpha   90.00
_cell.angle_beta   90.00
_cell.angle_gamma   90.00
#
_symmetry.space_group_name_H-M   'P 1'
#
loop_
_entity.id
_entity.type
_entity.pdbx_description
1 polymer ?
#
loop_
_entity_poly.entity_id
_entity_poly.type
_entity_poly.pdbx_seq_one_letter_code
_entity_poly.pdbx_strand_id
1 'polypeptide(L)'
;IAFLNHDIEDAVTAGVLDPRQLPPEAVAVLGTTKSQRITTMITDLIEHSQNGRINFSPEVDAAYAVLKDFMYSTVYVDKEAKREEKKVDKLVAELYERLCEEPTLMPNFYLQIAYNEGVDRAVTDYISGMSDEFATRLFEDLFVPQKWTVL
;
A
#
# COMPACT_ATOMS: atom_id res chain seq x y z
N ILE A 1 -11.88 -1.85 -1.51
CA ILE A 1 -12.10 -3.00 -0.59
C ILE A 1 -10.77 -3.56 -0.11
N ALA A 2 -9.89 -3.96 -1.03
CA ALA A 2 -8.63 -4.61 -0.66
C ALA A 2 -7.75 -3.70 0.21
N PHE A 3 -7.44 -2.50 -0.23
CA PHE A 3 -6.60 -1.54 0.50
C PHE A 3 -7.07 -1.31 1.93
N LEU A 4 -8.35 -0.92 2.13
CA LEU A 4 -8.87 -0.67 3.47
C LEU A 4 -8.68 -1.86 4.41
N ASN A 5 -8.89 -3.09 3.91
CA ASN A 5 -8.73 -4.30 4.72
C ASN A 5 -7.27 -4.69 4.97
N HIS A 6 -6.36 -4.38 4.06
CA HIS A 6 -4.92 -4.53 4.28
C HIS A 6 -4.45 -3.50 5.31
N ASP A 7 -4.81 -2.23 5.15
CA ASP A 7 -4.44 -1.16 6.08
C ASP A 7 -4.88 -1.44 7.51
N ILE A 8 -6.09 -2.04 7.70
CA ILE A 8 -6.54 -2.46 9.03
C ILE A 8 -5.61 -3.54 9.61
N GLU A 9 -5.27 -4.57 8.83
CA GLU A 9 -4.38 -5.64 9.30
C GLU A 9 -2.97 -5.12 9.60
N ASP A 10 -2.45 -4.25 8.74
CA ASP A 10 -1.13 -3.64 8.92
C ASP A 10 -1.10 -2.77 10.17
N ALA A 11 -2.13 -1.95 10.40
CA ALA A 11 -2.27 -1.14 11.60
C ALA A 11 -2.37 -1.99 12.88
N VAL A 12 -3.08 -3.13 12.81
CA VAL A 12 -3.16 -4.10 13.93
C VAL A 12 -1.80 -4.76 14.18
N THR A 13 -1.12 -5.17 13.12
CA THR A 13 0.20 -5.81 13.21
C THR A 13 1.25 -4.84 13.77
N ALA A 14 1.17 -3.58 13.38
CA ALA A 14 2.04 -2.51 13.88
C ALA A 14 1.68 -2.06 15.32
N GLY A 15 0.59 -2.56 15.90
CA GLY A 15 0.13 -2.15 17.24
C GLY A 15 -0.47 -0.74 17.32
N VAL A 16 -0.75 -0.11 16.17
CA VAL A 16 -1.36 1.21 16.06
C VAL A 16 -2.88 1.14 16.27
N LEU A 17 -3.50 0.00 15.93
CA LEU A 17 -4.93 -0.25 16.04
C LEU A 17 -5.21 -1.51 16.82
N ASP A 18 -6.12 -1.45 17.81
CA ASP A 18 -6.74 -2.62 18.41
C ASP A 18 -8.01 -2.98 17.60
N PRO A 19 -8.16 -4.23 17.12
CA PRO A 19 -9.36 -4.64 16.39
C PRO A 19 -10.69 -4.35 17.10
N ARG A 20 -10.66 -4.28 18.43
CA ARG A 20 -11.84 -3.95 19.26
C ARG A 20 -12.27 -2.48 19.16
N GLN A 21 -11.43 -1.63 18.60
CA GLN A 21 -11.72 -0.21 18.39
C GLN A 21 -12.49 0.04 17.09
N LEU A 22 -12.57 -0.96 16.21
CA LEU A 22 -13.35 -0.82 14.96
C LEU A 22 -14.82 -0.48 15.30
N PRO A 23 -15.45 0.44 14.54
CA PRO A 23 -16.83 0.87 14.79
C PRO A 23 -17.80 -0.32 14.85
N PRO A 24 -18.52 -0.52 15.96
CA PRO A 24 -19.40 -1.68 16.12
C PRO A 24 -20.47 -1.78 15.05
N GLU A 25 -21.01 -0.66 14.58
CA GLU A 25 -22.00 -0.58 13.52
C GLU A 25 -21.43 -1.05 12.17
N ALA A 26 -20.19 -0.74 11.85
CA ALA A 26 -19.53 -1.22 10.65
C ALA A 26 -19.21 -2.72 10.77
N VAL A 27 -18.73 -3.16 11.92
CA VAL A 27 -18.42 -4.57 12.20
C VAL A 27 -19.67 -5.44 12.13
N ALA A 28 -20.81 -4.94 12.63
CA ALA A 28 -22.08 -5.68 12.60
C ALA A 28 -22.54 -6.01 11.16
N VAL A 29 -22.31 -5.10 10.23
CA VAL A 29 -22.70 -5.26 8.81
C VAL A 29 -21.63 -5.99 8.02
N LEU A 30 -20.38 -5.55 8.13
CA LEU A 30 -19.29 -6.03 7.28
C LEU A 30 -18.62 -7.30 7.79
N GLY A 31 -18.68 -7.57 9.08
CA GLY A 31 -18.04 -8.71 9.74
C GLY A 31 -16.81 -8.32 10.58
N THR A 32 -16.47 -9.22 11.50
CA THR A 32 -15.39 -9.00 12.49
C THR A 32 -14.00 -9.30 11.93
N THR A 33 -13.89 -10.26 11.01
CA THR A 33 -12.61 -10.68 10.44
C THR A 33 -12.40 -10.08 9.06
N LYS A 34 -11.13 -9.95 8.64
CA LYS A 34 -10.76 -9.54 7.29
C LYS A 34 -11.50 -10.32 6.21
N SER A 35 -11.54 -11.65 6.36
CA SER A 35 -12.19 -12.53 5.40
C SER A 35 -13.71 -12.25 5.31
N GLN A 36 -14.38 -12.07 6.45
CA GLN A 36 -15.81 -11.72 6.48
C GLN A 36 -16.05 -10.37 5.81
N ARG A 37 -15.30 -9.34 6.17
CA ARG A 37 -15.45 -8.01 5.57
C ARG A 37 -15.27 -8.02 4.05
N ILE A 38 -14.22 -8.68 3.57
CA ILE A 38 -13.97 -8.80 2.12
C ILE A 38 -15.09 -9.57 1.44
N THR A 39 -15.52 -10.71 2.00
CA THR A 39 -16.59 -11.53 1.42
C THR A 39 -17.91 -10.75 1.37
N THR A 40 -18.31 -10.11 2.46
CA THR A 40 -19.53 -9.31 2.52
C THR A 40 -19.52 -8.21 1.47
N MET A 41 -18.45 -7.42 1.40
CA MET A 41 -18.35 -6.31 0.46
C MET A 41 -18.31 -6.78 -1.00
N ILE A 42 -17.59 -7.87 -1.32
CA ILE A 42 -17.52 -8.37 -2.70
C ILE A 42 -18.85 -8.96 -3.12
N THR A 43 -19.50 -9.75 -2.26
CA THR A 43 -20.81 -10.34 -2.57
C THR A 43 -21.85 -9.26 -2.78
N ASP A 44 -21.94 -8.30 -1.87
CA ASP A 44 -22.87 -7.18 -1.99
C ASP A 44 -22.64 -6.35 -3.26
N LEU A 45 -21.35 -6.07 -3.58
CA LEU A 45 -20.98 -5.34 -4.79
C LEU A 45 -21.44 -6.06 -6.07
N ILE A 46 -21.29 -7.38 -6.13
CA ILE A 46 -21.72 -8.18 -7.27
C ILE A 46 -23.24 -8.17 -7.40
N GLU A 47 -23.96 -8.30 -6.28
CA GLU A 47 -25.42 -8.36 -6.26
C GLU A 47 -26.08 -7.01 -6.61
N HIS A 48 -25.44 -5.89 -6.25
CA HIS A 48 -26.01 -4.55 -6.42
C HIS A 48 -25.42 -3.76 -7.60
N SER A 49 -24.43 -4.31 -8.31
CA SER A 49 -23.87 -3.68 -9.52
C SER A 49 -24.64 -4.10 -10.76
N GLN A 50 -25.27 -3.13 -11.43
CA GLN A 50 -26.08 -3.37 -12.63
C GLN A 50 -25.89 -2.25 -13.67
N ASN A 51 -26.14 -2.58 -14.94
CA ASN A 51 -26.14 -1.60 -16.04
C ASN A 51 -24.85 -0.75 -16.15
N GLY A 52 -23.69 -1.37 -15.89
CA GLY A 52 -22.40 -0.69 -15.95
C GLY A 52 -22.10 0.24 -14.74
N ARG A 53 -22.94 0.23 -13.71
CA ARG A 53 -22.71 0.93 -12.45
C ARG A 53 -22.24 -0.05 -11.39
N ILE A 54 -21.16 0.30 -10.70
CA ILE A 54 -20.61 -0.45 -9.60
C ILE A 54 -21.09 0.22 -8.31
N ASN A 55 -21.95 -0.47 -7.55
CA ASN A 55 -22.55 0.08 -6.34
C ASN A 55 -22.60 -0.98 -5.23
N PHE A 56 -22.49 -0.51 -4.00
CA PHE A 56 -22.95 -1.26 -2.83
C PHE A 56 -24.45 -1.08 -2.60
N SER A 57 -25.04 -1.96 -1.80
CA SER A 57 -26.32 -1.66 -1.16
C SER A 57 -26.18 -0.45 -0.23
N PRO A 58 -27.25 0.29 0.07
CA PRO A 58 -27.19 1.43 1.00
C PRO A 58 -26.66 1.05 2.39
N GLU A 59 -26.93 -0.15 2.86
CA GLU A 59 -26.48 -0.66 4.16
C GLU A 59 -24.96 -0.87 4.19
N VAL A 60 -24.43 -1.58 3.18
CA VAL A 60 -22.97 -1.86 3.08
C VAL A 60 -22.21 -0.58 2.75
N ASP A 61 -22.76 0.31 1.93
CA ASP A 61 -22.13 1.61 1.62
C ASP A 61 -21.98 2.48 2.87
N ALA A 62 -23.04 2.57 3.69
CA ALA A 62 -22.99 3.30 4.96
C ALA A 62 -21.96 2.69 5.93
N ALA A 63 -21.94 1.37 6.08
CA ALA A 63 -20.99 0.69 6.94
C ALA A 63 -19.54 0.85 6.45
N TYR A 64 -19.33 0.80 5.14
CA TYR A 64 -18.03 1.07 4.52
C TYR A 64 -17.57 2.50 4.75
N ALA A 65 -18.47 3.49 4.62
CA ALA A 65 -18.16 4.89 4.88
C ALA A 65 -17.73 5.11 6.31
N VAL A 66 -18.47 4.57 7.29
CA VAL A 66 -18.11 4.63 8.72
C VAL A 66 -16.74 4.03 8.99
N LEU A 67 -16.44 2.86 8.43
CA LEU A 67 -15.15 2.20 8.61
C LEU A 67 -14.02 3.01 7.98
N LYS A 68 -14.24 3.56 6.80
CA LYS A 68 -13.29 4.42 6.10
C LYS A 68 -12.99 5.70 6.89
N ASP A 69 -14.02 6.40 7.37
CA ASP A 69 -13.88 7.62 8.14
C ASP A 69 -13.15 7.37 9.48
N PHE A 70 -13.41 6.23 10.11
CA PHE A 70 -12.69 5.79 11.29
C PHE A 70 -11.18 5.64 10.99
N MET A 71 -10.81 4.95 9.92
CA MET A 71 -9.40 4.78 9.53
C MET A 71 -8.72 6.11 9.23
N TYR A 72 -9.43 7.02 8.54
CA TYR A 72 -8.90 8.37 8.27
C TYR A 72 -8.68 9.19 9.54
N SER A 73 -9.56 9.06 10.53
CA SER A 73 -9.49 9.87 11.77
C SER A 73 -8.55 9.29 12.83
N THR A 74 -8.20 8.00 12.75
CA THR A 74 -7.41 7.31 13.77
C THR A 74 -6.06 6.84 13.26
N VAL A 75 -6.03 6.05 12.19
CA VAL A 75 -4.82 5.39 11.70
C VAL A 75 -4.01 6.31 10.80
N TYR A 76 -4.64 6.92 9.79
CA TYR A 76 -3.90 7.72 8.79
C TYR A 76 -3.44 9.10 9.29
N VAL A 77 -3.90 9.52 10.47
CA VAL A 77 -3.42 10.77 11.12
C VAL A 77 -2.38 10.52 12.21
N ASP A 78 -2.02 9.26 12.45
CA ASP A 78 -1.03 8.92 13.46
C ASP A 78 0.33 9.59 13.17
N LYS A 79 0.93 10.18 14.22
CA LYS A 79 2.17 10.96 14.07
C LYS A 79 3.39 10.08 13.77
N GLU A 80 3.39 8.83 14.22
CA GLU A 80 4.48 7.90 13.94
C GLU A 80 4.40 7.41 12.50
N ALA A 81 3.20 7.07 12.01
CA ALA A 81 2.99 6.75 10.61
C ALA A 81 3.44 7.89 9.70
N LYS A 82 3.04 9.14 9.98
CA LYS A 82 3.46 10.32 9.21
C LYS A 82 4.97 10.61 9.25
N ARG A 83 5.65 10.22 10.31
CA ARG A 83 7.10 10.34 10.37
C ARG A 83 7.78 9.35 9.44
N GLU A 84 7.26 8.13 9.35
CA GLU A 84 7.79 7.10 8.45
C GLU A 84 7.44 7.41 6.98
N GLU A 85 6.24 7.94 6.67
CA GLU A 85 5.88 8.41 5.33
C GLU A 85 6.92 9.35 4.73
N LYS A 86 7.41 10.35 5.50
CA LYS A 86 8.44 11.27 5.05
C LYS A 86 9.77 10.59 4.71
N LYS A 87 10.08 9.48 5.37
CA LYS A 87 11.27 8.69 5.04
C LYS A 87 11.07 7.91 3.76
N VAL A 88 9.85 7.40 3.54
CA VAL A 88 9.49 6.70 2.30
C VAL A 88 9.57 7.63 1.11
N ASP A 89 9.03 8.86 1.22
CA ASP A 89 9.12 9.88 0.16
C ASP A 89 10.59 10.11 -0.26
N LYS A 90 11.46 10.25 0.75
CA LYS A 90 12.89 10.44 0.49
C LYS A 90 13.52 9.20 -0.15
N LEU A 91 13.22 8.01 0.37
CA LEU A 91 13.74 6.75 -0.17
C LEU A 91 13.37 6.57 -1.63
N VAL A 92 12.10 6.77 -1.96
CA VAL A 92 11.61 6.64 -3.34
C VAL A 92 12.25 7.67 -4.26
N ALA A 93 12.37 8.93 -3.83
CA ALA A 93 12.99 9.98 -4.62
C ALA A 93 14.48 9.68 -4.92
N GLU A 94 15.25 9.30 -3.91
CA GLU A 94 16.67 8.97 -4.06
C GLU A 94 16.89 7.71 -4.93
N LEU A 95 16.06 6.69 -4.77
CA LEU A 95 16.08 5.51 -5.65
C LEU A 95 15.78 5.90 -7.10
N TYR A 96 14.77 6.74 -7.32
CA TYR A 96 14.38 7.18 -8.65
C TYR A 96 15.52 7.95 -9.33
N GLU A 97 16.09 8.94 -8.66
CA GLU A 97 17.22 9.73 -9.19
C GLU A 97 18.41 8.84 -9.51
N ARG A 98 18.79 7.95 -8.58
CA ARG A 98 19.93 7.06 -8.74
C ARG A 98 19.77 6.07 -9.91
N LEU A 99 18.58 5.51 -10.08
CA LEU A 99 18.28 4.59 -11.17
C LEU A 99 18.17 5.31 -12.52
N CYS A 100 17.74 6.57 -12.54
CA CYS A 100 17.78 7.40 -13.75
C CYS A 100 19.22 7.75 -14.16
N GLU A 101 20.09 8.05 -13.20
CA GLU A 101 21.52 8.32 -13.45
C GLU A 101 22.28 7.09 -13.94
N GLU A 102 21.96 5.92 -13.39
CA GLU A 102 22.63 4.64 -13.75
C GLU A 102 21.61 3.52 -13.99
N PRO A 103 20.95 3.52 -15.15
CA PRO A 103 19.92 2.52 -15.49
C PRO A 103 20.41 1.07 -15.45
N THR A 104 21.72 0.84 -15.59
CA THR A 104 22.35 -0.49 -15.54
C THR A 104 22.19 -1.19 -14.19
N LEU A 105 21.80 -0.48 -13.14
CA LEU A 105 21.42 -1.05 -11.85
C LEU A 105 20.10 -1.83 -11.89
N MET A 106 19.28 -1.59 -12.90
CA MET A 106 18.02 -2.32 -13.09
C MET A 106 18.23 -3.67 -13.80
N PRO A 107 17.32 -4.64 -13.56
CA PRO A 107 17.31 -5.88 -14.32
C PRO A 107 17.14 -5.65 -15.84
N ASN A 108 17.69 -6.56 -16.64
CA ASN A 108 17.67 -6.47 -18.12
C ASN A 108 16.28 -6.23 -18.73
N PHE A 109 15.22 -6.74 -18.09
CA PHE A 109 13.85 -6.49 -18.52
C PHE A 109 13.52 -4.99 -18.56
N TYR A 110 13.89 -4.27 -17.53
CA TYR A 110 13.64 -2.82 -17.44
C TYR A 110 14.58 -2.01 -18.34
N LEU A 111 15.79 -2.51 -18.62
CA LEU A 111 16.68 -1.89 -19.62
C LEU A 111 16.09 -1.93 -21.04
N GLN A 112 15.33 -2.98 -21.37
CA GLN A 112 14.60 -3.02 -22.64
C GLN A 112 13.47 -1.98 -22.69
N ILE A 113 12.76 -1.76 -21.58
CA ILE A 113 11.75 -0.69 -21.46
C ILE A 113 12.45 0.67 -21.61
N ALA A 114 13.57 0.87 -20.92
CA ALA A 114 14.34 2.12 -21.00
C ALA A 114 14.75 2.46 -22.43
N TYR A 115 15.17 1.46 -23.19
CA TYR A 115 15.55 1.64 -24.60
C TYR A 115 14.35 2.00 -25.51
N ASN A 116 13.19 1.38 -25.27
CA ASN A 116 12.02 1.54 -26.14
C ASN A 116 11.11 2.73 -25.74
N GLU A 117 10.99 2.99 -24.45
CA GLU A 117 9.98 3.91 -23.88
C GLU A 117 10.58 5.03 -23.01
N GLY A 118 11.90 4.98 -22.81
CA GLY A 118 12.63 5.97 -22.00
C GLY A 118 12.95 5.50 -20.59
N VAL A 119 14.00 6.11 -20.03
CA VAL A 119 14.52 5.75 -18.70
C VAL A 119 13.51 6.04 -17.60
N ASP A 120 12.86 7.20 -17.63
CA ASP A 120 11.86 7.59 -16.63
C ASP A 120 10.73 6.57 -16.50
N ARG A 121 10.26 6.05 -17.65
CA ARG A 121 9.24 5.01 -17.69
C ARG A 121 9.72 3.72 -17.05
N ALA A 122 10.90 3.25 -17.44
CA ALA A 122 11.47 2.02 -16.92
C ALA A 122 11.71 2.07 -15.41
N VAL A 123 12.24 3.19 -14.90
CA VAL A 123 12.48 3.41 -13.47
C VAL A 123 11.17 3.44 -12.70
N THR A 124 10.16 4.14 -13.23
CA THR A 124 8.83 4.17 -12.62
C THR A 124 8.22 2.77 -12.52
N ASP A 125 8.26 1.99 -13.60
CA ASP A 125 7.74 0.62 -13.62
C ASP A 125 8.51 -0.30 -12.66
N TYR A 126 9.84 -0.11 -12.57
CA TYR A 126 10.67 -0.90 -11.67
C TYR A 126 10.37 -0.61 -10.19
N ILE A 127 10.34 0.67 -9.80
CA ILE A 127 10.06 1.06 -8.41
C ILE A 127 8.62 0.68 -8.02
N SER A 128 7.64 0.90 -8.89
CA SER A 128 6.24 0.58 -8.60
C SER A 128 5.98 -0.93 -8.43
N GLY A 129 6.84 -1.78 -8.96
CA GLY A 129 6.81 -3.23 -8.81
C GLY A 129 7.54 -3.77 -7.57
N MET A 130 8.19 -2.92 -6.79
CA MET A 130 8.92 -3.34 -5.59
C MET A 130 7.97 -3.61 -4.42
N SER A 131 8.34 -4.57 -3.57
CA SER A 131 7.83 -4.64 -2.21
C SER A 131 8.59 -3.65 -1.32
N ASP A 132 7.98 -3.23 -0.20
CA ASP A 132 8.59 -2.31 0.76
C ASP A 132 9.96 -2.84 1.27
N GLU A 133 10.02 -4.13 1.55
CA GLU A 133 11.26 -4.78 1.98
C GLU A 133 12.34 -4.74 0.90
N PHE A 134 11.96 -4.97 -0.36
CA PHE A 134 12.92 -4.92 -1.47
C PHE A 134 13.42 -3.50 -1.72
N ALA A 135 12.54 -2.50 -1.71
CA ALA A 135 12.90 -1.10 -1.88
C ALA A 135 13.85 -0.62 -0.77
N THR A 136 13.56 -0.97 0.49
CA THR A 136 14.42 -0.64 1.63
C THR A 136 15.81 -1.27 1.51
N ARG A 137 15.86 -2.55 1.15
CA ARG A 137 17.14 -3.27 0.96
C ARG A 137 17.95 -2.69 -0.19
N LEU A 138 17.31 -2.40 -1.33
CA LEU A 138 17.97 -1.78 -2.46
C LEU A 138 18.53 -0.39 -2.11
N PHE A 139 17.76 0.39 -1.34
CA PHE A 139 18.22 1.68 -0.84
C PHE A 139 19.46 1.53 0.06
N GLU A 140 19.43 0.60 1.00
CA GLU A 140 20.58 0.31 1.87
C GLU A 140 21.81 -0.10 1.06
N ASP A 141 21.65 -0.96 0.05
CA ASP A 141 22.73 -1.43 -0.80
C ASP A 141 23.36 -0.30 -1.63
N LEU A 142 22.57 0.68 -2.08
CA LEU A 142 23.03 1.77 -2.93
C LEU A 142 23.57 2.99 -2.16
N PHE A 143 23.03 3.26 -0.98
CA PHE A 143 23.30 4.52 -0.26
C PHE A 143 23.98 4.34 1.09
N VAL A 144 23.96 3.14 1.67
CA VAL A 144 24.58 2.89 2.99
C VAL A 144 25.88 2.11 2.82
N PRO A 145 27.03 2.67 3.23
CA PRO A 145 28.31 1.97 3.14
C PRO A 145 28.30 0.64 3.92
N GLN A 146 28.67 -0.43 3.25
CA GLN A 146 28.81 -1.75 3.85
C GLN A 146 30.12 -1.83 4.66
N LYS A 147 30.10 -2.57 5.79
CA LYS A 147 31.31 -2.85 6.52
C LYS A 147 32.25 -3.72 5.67
N TRP A 148 33.51 -3.36 5.60
CA TRP A 148 34.52 -4.22 5.03
C TRP A 148 34.63 -5.51 5.86
N THR A 149 34.14 -6.60 5.34
CA THR A 149 34.44 -7.94 5.83
C THR A 149 35.67 -8.43 5.07
N VAL A 150 36.83 -8.30 5.70
CA VAL A 150 38.02 -9.02 5.24
C VAL A 150 37.79 -10.47 5.63
N LEU A 151 37.58 -11.34 4.62
CA LEU A 151 37.63 -12.78 4.77
C LEU A 151 39.09 -13.24 4.92
#